data_456943adf32a9b8c3cfd891c6b05f6e0
#
_entry.id   456943adf32a9b8c3cfd891c6b05f6e0
#
_cell.length_a   1.000
_cell.length_b   1.000
_cell.length_c   1.000
_cell.angle_alpha   90.00
_cell.angle_beta   90.00
_cell.angle_gamma   90.00
#
_symmetry.space_group_name_H-M   'P 1'
#
loop_
_entity.id
_entity.type
_entity.pdbx_description
1 polymer ?
#
loop_
_entity_poly.entity_id
_entity_poly.type
_entity_poly.pdbx_seq_one_letter_code
_entity_poly.pdbx_strand_id
1 'polypeptide(L)'
;MTVKIETLQSFGPFAGFSDEELAEVVTLCYEESYEEGDIIAVEGDPSEKLFLVLEGKVSLEKLVQLGRSGSARQATVGIVGSGRIIGWSSIIAPHLYTSTGVCLEPFRALVLNGQDVRQFVARHPVSGVSFMDAIASTISSRLQNSTTTLTYFLSIISHELKSPLAAVENYLQVMLGGFAGKVTGQQQRMLERSVLRVTDLRGLINDILDLARMRPEEIQSDFEWLDPSEAAIQAIEDVRLAASQKEVVIQVKVPPEFQQIVAARRRLRQVFSNLLANAVKFSPDGGVVTLHARDEPDRLVVEVMDEGSGIPADEHHLIFEDFFRSRNAEQVAGSGLGLSIAKKIVEAHKGEIWVESPYAEGKPGAMFTVVIPKSLVTSDMRHRDRIARHETAPPVSRKKEV
;
A
#
# COMPACT_ATOMS: atom_id res chain seq x y z
N MET A 1 -26.75 -0.90 38.71
CA MET A 1 -26.28 0.47 39.09
C MET A 1 -26.86 1.46 38.11
N THR A 2 -27.24 2.66 38.58
CA THR A 2 -27.73 3.71 37.67
C THR A 2 -26.52 4.29 36.91
N VAL A 3 -26.51 4.16 35.59
CA VAL A 3 -25.49 4.76 34.72
C VAL A 3 -25.51 6.28 34.93
N LYS A 4 -24.32 6.87 35.16
CA LYS A 4 -24.23 8.33 35.38
C LYS A 4 -23.99 9.02 34.03
N ILE A 5 -24.61 10.21 33.87
CA ILE A 5 -24.46 11.05 32.67
C ILE A 5 -22.99 11.39 32.41
N GLU A 6 -22.23 11.73 33.46
CA GLU A 6 -20.81 12.08 33.37
C GLU A 6 -19.96 10.93 32.79
N THR A 7 -20.38 9.67 33.03
CA THR A 7 -19.71 8.51 32.48
C THR A 7 -19.88 8.45 30.95
N LEU A 8 -21.07 8.72 30.44
CA LEU A 8 -21.32 8.77 28.99
C LEU A 8 -20.60 9.93 28.31
N GLN A 9 -20.59 11.11 28.92
CA GLN A 9 -19.86 12.28 28.39
C GLN A 9 -18.36 12.06 28.24
N SER A 10 -17.76 11.16 29.03
CA SER A 10 -16.34 10.83 28.91
C SER A 10 -15.99 10.08 27.63
N PHE A 11 -16.98 9.51 26.94
CA PHE A 11 -16.79 8.85 25.65
C PHE A 11 -16.97 9.85 24.50
N GLY A 12 -15.95 10.03 23.67
CA GLY A 12 -15.90 11.03 22.60
C GLY A 12 -17.17 11.18 21.75
N PRO A 13 -17.83 10.09 21.30
CA PRO A 13 -19.08 10.20 20.51
C PRO A 13 -20.22 10.89 21.23
N PHE A 14 -20.25 10.90 22.55
CA PHE A 14 -21.32 11.51 23.35
C PHE A 14 -20.96 12.90 23.94
N ALA A 15 -19.72 13.36 23.70
CA ALA A 15 -19.23 14.61 24.28
C ALA A 15 -20.01 15.87 23.85
N GLY A 16 -20.67 15.83 22.69
CA GLY A 16 -21.45 16.95 22.15
C GLY A 16 -22.96 16.90 22.45
N PHE A 17 -23.41 15.94 23.28
CA PHE A 17 -24.85 15.76 23.60
C PHE A 17 -25.26 16.66 24.77
N SER A 18 -26.50 17.13 24.72
CA SER A 18 -27.12 17.83 25.87
C SER A 18 -27.41 16.87 27.02
N ASP A 19 -27.58 17.39 28.22
CA ASP A 19 -27.95 16.60 29.40
C ASP A 19 -29.27 15.83 29.21
N GLU A 20 -30.23 16.40 28.47
CA GLU A 20 -31.50 15.77 28.14
C GLU A 20 -31.29 14.57 27.19
N GLU A 21 -30.49 14.73 26.17
CA GLU A 21 -30.13 13.66 25.22
C GLU A 21 -29.34 12.56 25.91
N LEU A 22 -28.39 12.91 26.78
CA LEU A 22 -27.63 11.93 27.56
C LEU A 22 -28.53 11.15 28.54
N ALA A 23 -29.53 11.82 29.16
CA ALA A 23 -30.49 11.14 30.00
C ALA A 23 -31.33 10.12 29.22
N GLU A 24 -31.70 10.41 27.98
CA GLU A 24 -32.34 9.44 27.07
C GLU A 24 -31.41 8.27 26.75
N VAL A 25 -30.17 8.54 26.38
CA VAL A 25 -29.17 7.48 26.08
C VAL A 25 -28.92 6.59 27.30
N VAL A 26 -28.86 7.15 28.50
CA VAL A 26 -28.73 6.36 29.75
C VAL A 26 -29.83 5.31 29.88
N THR A 27 -31.06 5.59 29.44
CA THR A 27 -32.17 4.60 29.50
C THR A 27 -31.99 3.44 28.52
N LEU A 28 -31.15 3.61 27.48
CA LEU A 28 -30.83 2.59 26.49
C LEU A 28 -29.60 1.74 26.90
N CYS A 29 -28.87 2.20 27.93
CA CYS A 29 -27.65 1.53 28.38
C CYS A 29 -27.95 0.46 29.43
N TYR A 30 -27.19 -0.64 29.35
CA TYR A 30 -27.09 -1.63 30.42
C TYR A 30 -25.63 -2.04 30.60
N GLU A 31 -25.31 -2.58 31.77
CA GLU A 31 -23.94 -2.99 32.09
C GLU A 31 -23.77 -4.49 31.87
N GLU A 32 -22.70 -4.88 31.21
CA GLU A 32 -22.27 -6.27 31.06
C GLU A 32 -20.84 -6.43 31.59
N SER A 33 -20.58 -7.61 32.16
CA SER A 33 -19.27 -8.01 32.68
C SER A 33 -18.89 -9.36 32.09
N TYR A 34 -17.61 -9.51 31.81
CA TYR A 34 -17.03 -10.70 31.20
C TYR A 34 -15.73 -11.08 31.91
N GLU A 35 -15.40 -12.35 31.95
CA GLU A 35 -14.15 -12.86 32.51
C GLU A 35 -13.03 -12.89 31.46
N GLU A 36 -11.78 -13.07 31.92
CA GLU A 36 -10.64 -13.27 31.03
C GLU A 36 -10.86 -14.49 30.13
N GLY A 37 -10.65 -14.31 28.80
CA GLY A 37 -10.86 -15.34 27.78
C GLY A 37 -12.26 -15.37 27.19
N ASP A 38 -13.23 -14.64 27.74
CA ASP A 38 -14.57 -14.56 27.16
C ASP A 38 -14.57 -13.87 25.79
N ILE A 39 -15.45 -14.34 24.90
CA ILE A 39 -15.64 -13.78 23.56
C ILE A 39 -16.86 -12.87 23.58
N ILE A 40 -16.65 -11.58 23.32
CA ILE A 40 -17.73 -10.58 23.30
C ILE A 40 -18.31 -10.33 21.90
N ALA A 41 -17.58 -10.75 20.84
CA ALA A 41 -17.96 -10.57 19.43
C ALA A 41 -17.23 -11.61 18.59
N VAL A 42 -17.86 -12.14 17.54
CA VAL A 42 -17.23 -13.07 16.58
C VAL A 42 -17.19 -12.41 15.20
N GLU A 43 -16.04 -12.45 14.51
CA GLU A 43 -15.87 -11.91 13.16
C GLU A 43 -16.88 -12.53 12.18
N GLY A 44 -17.58 -11.67 11.43
CA GLY A 44 -18.60 -12.06 10.46
C GLY A 44 -20.00 -12.23 11.01
N ASP A 45 -20.18 -12.32 12.33
CA ASP A 45 -21.52 -12.39 12.95
C ASP A 45 -22.24 -11.03 12.89
N PRO A 46 -23.59 -11.00 12.95
CA PRO A 46 -24.37 -9.78 13.06
C PRO A 46 -23.93 -8.93 14.25
N SER A 47 -23.58 -7.68 14.00
CA SER A 47 -23.15 -6.74 15.02
C SER A 47 -24.34 -5.99 15.57
N GLU A 48 -24.78 -6.38 16.78
CA GLU A 48 -25.94 -5.79 17.44
C GLU A 48 -25.56 -4.85 18.59
N LYS A 49 -24.39 -5.04 19.20
CA LYS A 49 -23.96 -4.36 20.41
C LYS A 49 -22.86 -3.34 20.16
N LEU A 50 -23.02 -2.16 20.75
CA LEU A 50 -21.98 -1.15 20.94
C LEU A 50 -21.52 -1.18 22.40
N PHE A 51 -20.24 -1.42 22.64
CA PHE A 51 -19.65 -1.48 23.98
C PHE A 51 -18.86 -0.20 24.27
N LEU A 52 -19.16 0.45 25.39
CA LEU A 52 -18.38 1.53 25.96
C LEU A 52 -17.54 0.96 27.10
N VAL A 53 -16.24 0.81 26.89
CA VAL A 53 -15.36 0.08 27.82
C VAL A 53 -15.13 0.90 29.08
N LEU A 54 -15.60 0.41 30.23
CA LEU A 54 -15.38 0.99 31.55
C LEU A 54 -14.06 0.52 32.14
N GLU A 55 -13.84 -0.79 32.14
CA GLU A 55 -12.67 -1.44 32.74
C GLU A 55 -12.26 -2.64 31.89
N GLY A 56 -10.97 -3.00 31.97
CA GLY A 56 -10.41 -4.15 31.26
C GLY A 56 -9.92 -3.84 29.85
N LYS A 57 -9.46 -4.90 29.18
CA LYS A 57 -8.92 -4.86 27.81
C LYS A 57 -9.42 -6.02 26.98
N VAL A 58 -9.70 -5.73 25.70
CA VAL A 58 -10.15 -6.71 24.71
C VAL A 58 -9.14 -6.76 23.56
N SER A 59 -8.69 -7.97 23.20
CA SER A 59 -7.98 -8.24 21.97
C SER A 59 -8.97 -8.29 20.81
N LEU A 60 -8.69 -7.58 19.74
CA LEU A 60 -9.40 -7.70 18.48
C LEU A 60 -8.59 -8.61 17.56
N GLU A 61 -9.16 -9.73 17.14
CA GLU A 61 -8.49 -10.78 16.40
C GLU A 61 -9.17 -11.01 15.06
N LYS A 62 -8.35 -11.31 14.02
CA LYS A 62 -8.83 -11.70 12.69
C LYS A 62 -8.29 -13.04 12.27
N LEU A 63 -9.10 -13.78 11.52
CA LEU A 63 -8.67 -15.01 10.90
C LEU A 63 -7.89 -14.72 9.63
N VAL A 64 -6.56 -14.96 9.66
CA VAL A 64 -5.66 -14.74 8.52
C VAL A 64 -5.33 -16.08 7.87
N GLN A 65 -5.66 -16.25 6.59
CA GLN A 65 -5.22 -17.40 5.79
C GLN A 65 -3.81 -17.15 5.25
N LEU A 66 -2.86 -18.01 5.62
CA LEU A 66 -1.48 -17.97 5.14
C LEU A 66 -1.33 -18.89 3.91
N GLY A 67 -1.43 -18.30 2.70
CA GLY A 67 -1.22 -19.01 1.42
C GLY A 67 -2.44 -19.78 0.91
N ARG A 68 -2.36 -20.31 -0.33
CA ARG A 68 -3.45 -21.04 -1.01
C ARG A 68 -3.87 -22.37 -0.36
N SER A 69 -3.04 -22.95 0.49
CA SER A 69 -3.30 -24.21 1.21
C SER A 69 -2.93 -24.14 2.70
N GLY A 70 -2.74 -22.92 3.24
CA GLY A 70 -2.26 -22.71 4.61
C GLY A 70 -3.38 -22.83 5.65
N SER A 71 -2.99 -23.24 6.86
CA SER A 71 -3.86 -23.19 8.04
C SER A 71 -4.24 -21.75 8.36
N ALA A 72 -5.52 -21.48 8.60
CA ALA A 72 -5.97 -20.21 9.11
C ALA A 72 -5.40 -20.00 10.53
N ARG A 73 -4.85 -18.81 10.81
CA ARG A 73 -4.35 -18.42 12.13
C ARG A 73 -5.03 -17.16 12.60
N GLN A 74 -5.34 -17.09 13.87
CA GLN A 74 -5.79 -15.85 14.50
C GLN A 74 -4.62 -14.89 14.65
N ALA A 75 -4.82 -13.64 14.23
CA ALA A 75 -3.86 -12.55 14.38
C ALA A 75 -4.51 -11.41 15.14
N THR A 76 -3.88 -10.95 16.21
CA THR A 76 -4.31 -9.75 16.94
C THR A 76 -4.09 -8.52 16.08
N VAL A 77 -5.19 -7.83 15.73
CA VAL A 77 -5.18 -6.60 14.93
C VAL A 77 -5.27 -5.32 15.77
N GLY A 78 -5.51 -5.47 17.08
CA GLY A 78 -5.55 -4.35 18.01
C GLY A 78 -5.97 -4.76 19.41
N ILE A 79 -5.69 -3.89 20.39
CA ILE A 79 -6.15 -4.02 21.77
C ILE A 79 -6.93 -2.76 22.13
N VAL A 80 -8.10 -2.94 22.75
CA VAL A 80 -8.99 -1.85 23.15
C VAL A 80 -9.18 -1.89 24.65
N GLY A 81 -8.91 -0.77 25.33
CA GLY A 81 -9.03 -0.63 26.77
C GLY A 81 -10.06 0.43 27.18
N SER A 82 -10.07 0.75 28.47
CA SER A 82 -10.97 1.71 29.11
C SER A 82 -11.06 3.06 28.37
N GLY A 83 -12.25 3.68 28.38
CA GLY A 83 -12.54 4.95 27.70
C GLY A 83 -12.70 4.83 26.17
N ARG A 84 -12.64 3.63 25.62
CA ARG A 84 -12.79 3.36 24.19
C ARG A 84 -14.10 2.64 23.89
N ILE A 85 -14.43 2.57 22.59
CA ILE A 85 -15.64 1.89 22.11
C ILE A 85 -15.28 0.68 21.25
N ILE A 86 -16.11 -0.39 21.35
CA ILE A 86 -16.03 -1.61 20.53
C ILE A 86 -17.40 -1.83 19.91
N GLY A 87 -17.46 -2.44 18.72
CA GLY A 87 -18.72 -2.78 18.06
C GLY A 87 -19.38 -1.61 17.32
N TRP A 88 -18.60 -0.61 16.87
CA TRP A 88 -19.11 0.47 16.01
C TRP A 88 -19.74 -0.04 14.71
N SER A 89 -19.43 -1.25 14.27
CA SER A 89 -20.10 -1.94 13.15
C SER A 89 -21.58 -2.19 13.40
N SER A 90 -22.06 -2.15 14.66
CA SER A 90 -23.49 -2.20 14.97
C SER A 90 -24.25 -0.96 14.47
N ILE A 91 -23.52 0.13 14.18
CA ILE A 91 -24.08 1.40 13.73
C ILE A 91 -23.87 1.59 12.21
N ILE A 92 -22.76 1.09 11.65
CA ILE A 92 -22.37 1.27 10.26
C ILE A 92 -22.60 -0.01 9.47
N ALA A 93 -23.23 0.11 8.27
CA ALA A 93 -23.40 -1.03 7.36
C ALA A 93 -22.05 -1.66 6.99
N PRO A 94 -21.99 -2.98 6.79
CA PRO A 94 -23.07 -3.96 6.66
C PRO A 94 -23.58 -4.55 7.98
N HIS A 95 -23.26 -3.97 9.13
CA HIS A 95 -23.67 -4.41 10.48
C HIS A 95 -23.18 -5.83 10.84
N LEU A 96 -21.91 -6.12 10.47
CA LEU A 96 -21.21 -7.35 10.82
C LEU A 96 -19.96 -7.00 11.65
N TYR A 97 -19.64 -7.83 12.64
CA TYR A 97 -18.39 -7.65 13.38
C TYR A 97 -17.20 -7.85 12.47
N THR A 98 -16.28 -6.89 12.49
CA THR A 98 -15.08 -6.89 11.64
C THR A 98 -13.90 -7.62 12.25
N SER A 99 -14.03 -8.09 13.51
CA SER A 99 -13.00 -8.80 14.27
C SER A 99 -13.66 -9.57 15.41
N THR A 100 -13.05 -10.67 15.83
CA THR A 100 -13.41 -11.37 17.07
C THR A 100 -12.83 -10.61 18.25
N GLY A 101 -13.66 -10.31 19.27
CA GLY A 101 -13.25 -9.65 20.50
C GLY A 101 -13.07 -10.64 21.63
N VAL A 102 -11.84 -10.77 22.18
CA VAL A 102 -11.49 -11.68 23.29
C VAL A 102 -11.03 -10.86 24.48
N CYS A 103 -11.61 -11.07 25.65
CA CYS A 103 -11.22 -10.40 26.88
C CYS A 103 -9.83 -10.86 27.35
N LEU A 104 -8.90 -9.92 27.53
CA LEU A 104 -7.53 -10.21 28.01
C LEU A 104 -7.42 -10.15 29.55
N GLU A 105 -8.40 -9.57 30.18
CA GLU A 105 -8.54 -9.42 31.64
C GLU A 105 -10.03 -9.23 31.97
N PRO A 106 -10.48 -9.30 33.23
CA PRO A 106 -11.87 -9.05 33.59
C PRO A 106 -12.35 -7.73 32.98
N PHE A 107 -13.44 -7.80 32.23
CA PHE A 107 -13.92 -6.71 31.36
C PHE A 107 -15.31 -6.27 31.77
N ARG A 108 -15.51 -4.94 31.82
CA ARG A 108 -16.79 -4.31 32.17
C ARG A 108 -17.09 -3.19 31.19
N ALA A 109 -18.31 -3.18 30.62
CA ALA A 109 -18.73 -2.17 29.65
C ALA A 109 -20.18 -1.76 29.86
N LEU A 110 -20.49 -0.51 29.46
CA LEU A 110 -21.85 -0.14 29.13
C LEU A 110 -22.16 -0.60 27.72
N VAL A 111 -23.30 -1.22 27.54
CA VAL A 111 -23.73 -1.79 26.28
C VAL A 111 -24.98 -1.07 25.80
N LEU A 112 -24.98 -0.73 24.51
CA LEU A 112 -26.13 -0.18 23.80
C LEU A 112 -26.47 -1.09 22.62
N ASN A 113 -27.77 -1.27 22.35
CA ASN A 113 -28.20 -1.92 21.12
C ASN A 113 -27.97 -0.98 19.93
N GLY A 114 -27.28 -1.43 18.89
CA GLY A 114 -26.94 -0.63 17.71
C GLY A 114 -28.18 -0.10 16.98
N GLN A 115 -29.32 -0.83 17.00
CA GLN A 115 -30.57 -0.36 16.41
C GLN A 115 -31.13 0.83 17.17
N ASP A 116 -31.11 0.78 18.51
CA ASP A 116 -31.59 1.88 19.35
C ASP A 116 -30.74 3.12 19.18
N VAL A 117 -29.42 2.96 19.10
CA VAL A 117 -28.48 4.06 18.80
C VAL A 117 -28.79 4.69 17.44
N ARG A 118 -29.00 3.88 16.39
CA ARG A 118 -29.36 4.42 15.06
C ARG A 118 -30.69 5.18 15.08
N GLN A 119 -31.69 4.69 15.81
CA GLN A 119 -32.97 5.38 15.96
C GLN A 119 -32.82 6.68 16.74
N PHE A 120 -32.00 6.68 17.79
CA PHE A 120 -31.70 7.90 18.57
C PHE A 120 -31.02 8.95 17.68
N VAL A 121 -29.96 8.59 16.96
CA VAL A 121 -29.24 9.47 16.02
C VAL A 121 -30.15 10.03 14.94
N ALA A 122 -31.10 9.25 14.43
CA ALA A 122 -32.08 9.72 13.43
C ALA A 122 -33.08 10.73 14.00
N ARG A 123 -33.42 10.62 15.30
CA ARG A 123 -34.33 11.58 15.98
C ARG A 123 -33.64 12.88 16.40
N HIS A 124 -32.31 12.84 16.62
CA HIS A 124 -31.49 13.97 17.05
C HIS A 124 -30.42 14.31 15.99
N PRO A 125 -30.79 14.94 14.84
CA PRO A 125 -29.89 15.05 13.69
C PRO A 125 -28.62 15.89 13.97
N VAL A 126 -28.68 16.89 14.84
CA VAL A 126 -27.54 17.76 15.18
C VAL A 126 -26.49 16.95 15.97
N SER A 127 -26.91 16.35 17.07
CA SER A 127 -26.05 15.52 17.93
C SER A 127 -25.66 14.23 17.21
N GLY A 128 -26.55 13.72 16.34
CA GLY A 128 -26.31 12.58 15.48
C GLY A 128 -25.15 12.79 14.49
N VAL A 129 -25.06 13.97 13.87
CA VAL A 129 -23.91 14.30 12.99
C VAL A 129 -22.63 14.32 13.80
N SER A 130 -22.59 14.96 14.96
CA SER A 130 -21.42 14.99 15.84
C SER A 130 -21.00 13.58 16.31
N PHE A 131 -21.98 12.73 16.62
CA PHE A 131 -21.75 11.33 16.97
C PHE A 131 -21.12 10.55 15.81
N MET A 132 -21.68 10.66 14.61
CA MET A 132 -21.16 9.97 13.43
C MET A 132 -19.76 10.46 13.05
N ASP A 133 -19.48 11.76 13.18
CA ASP A 133 -18.14 12.33 12.98
C ASP A 133 -17.13 11.76 13.97
N ALA A 134 -17.48 11.62 15.24
CA ALA A 134 -16.62 11.04 16.26
C ALA A 134 -16.36 9.53 15.99
N ILE A 135 -17.38 8.79 15.54
CA ILE A 135 -17.23 7.39 15.12
C ILE A 135 -16.30 7.30 13.89
N ALA A 136 -16.53 8.13 12.86
CA ALA A 136 -15.69 8.16 11.66
C ALA A 136 -14.23 8.51 11.99
N SER A 137 -13.99 9.50 12.85
CA SER A 137 -12.67 9.86 13.36
C SER A 137 -12.01 8.71 14.13
N THR A 138 -12.77 7.99 14.96
CA THR A 138 -12.26 6.81 15.69
C THR A 138 -11.84 5.70 14.72
N ILE A 139 -12.63 5.42 13.69
CA ILE A 139 -12.32 4.43 12.66
C ILE A 139 -11.08 4.85 11.87
N SER A 140 -11.04 6.10 11.41
CA SER A 140 -9.93 6.66 10.66
C SER A 140 -8.61 6.58 11.44
N SER A 141 -8.63 6.99 12.72
CA SER A 141 -7.43 6.92 13.58
C SER A 141 -6.97 5.47 13.85
N ARG A 142 -7.89 4.53 14.01
CA ARG A 142 -7.55 3.11 14.15
C ARG A 142 -6.92 2.54 12.88
N LEU A 143 -7.49 2.87 11.72
CA LEU A 143 -6.96 2.45 10.43
C LEU A 143 -5.54 3.00 10.21
N GLN A 144 -5.33 4.29 10.48
CA GLN A 144 -4.01 4.93 10.39
C GLN A 144 -3.00 4.31 11.36
N ASN A 145 -3.36 4.11 12.62
CA ASN A 145 -2.48 3.51 13.62
C ASN A 145 -2.11 2.07 13.26
N SER A 146 -3.07 1.26 12.80
CA SER A 146 -2.82 -0.11 12.37
C SER A 146 -1.85 -0.16 11.18
N THR A 147 -2.06 0.70 10.18
CA THR A 147 -1.18 0.79 9.01
C THR A 147 0.22 1.28 9.38
N THR A 148 0.31 2.29 10.26
CA THR A 148 1.60 2.83 10.72
C THR A 148 2.38 1.78 11.53
N THR A 149 1.71 1.07 12.43
CA THR A 149 2.33 -0.01 13.23
C THR A 149 2.83 -1.14 12.33
N LEU A 150 2.03 -1.56 11.35
CA LEU A 150 2.44 -2.59 10.39
C LEU A 150 3.65 -2.15 9.56
N THR A 151 3.64 -0.92 9.05
CA THR A 151 4.75 -0.36 8.28
C THR A 151 6.02 -0.27 9.11
N TYR A 152 5.92 0.17 10.35
CA TYR A 152 7.05 0.22 11.29
C TYR A 152 7.61 -1.18 11.58
N PHE A 153 6.75 -2.14 11.87
CA PHE A 153 7.13 -3.54 12.12
C PHE A 153 7.83 -4.17 10.91
N LEU A 154 7.25 -4.01 9.71
CA LEU A 154 7.87 -4.48 8.47
C LEU A 154 9.22 -3.80 8.20
N SER A 155 9.37 -2.52 8.56
CA SER A 155 10.63 -1.80 8.44
C SER A 155 11.73 -2.38 9.35
N ILE A 156 11.39 -2.69 10.60
CA ILE A 156 12.33 -3.35 11.54
C ILE A 156 12.72 -4.73 11.02
N ILE A 157 11.75 -5.58 10.70
CA ILE A 157 12.01 -6.93 10.19
C ILE A 157 12.92 -6.88 8.97
N SER A 158 12.66 -5.97 8.05
CA SER A 158 13.48 -5.86 6.84
C SER A 158 14.91 -5.42 7.13
N HIS A 159 15.11 -4.51 8.07
CA HIS A 159 16.45 -4.12 8.50
C HIS A 159 17.16 -5.31 9.12
N GLU A 160 16.50 -6.03 10.01
CA GLU A 160 17.04 -7.21 10.69
C GLU A 160 17.29 -8.41 9.75
N LEU A 161 16.52 -8.53 8.64
CA LEU A 161 16.74 -9.55 7.62
C LEU A 161 17.83 -9.18 6.63
N LYS A 162 18.01 -7.89 6.29
CA LYS A 162 19.05 -7.45 5.35
C LYS A 162 20.45 -7.78 5.81
N SER A 163 20.74 -7.62 7.08
CA SER A 163 22.08 -7.88 7.68
C SER A 163 22.50 -9.34 7.53
N PRO A 164 21.73 -10.34 8.01
CA PRO A 164 22.11 -11.75 7.86
C PRO A 164 22.15 -12.20 6.37
N LEU A 165 21.24 -11.68 5.52
CA LEU A 165 21.28 -12.02 4.10
C LEU A 165 22.53 -11.48 3.42
N ALA A 166 22.96 -10.26 3.74
CA ALA A 166 24.22 -9.71 3.23
C ALA A 166 25.44 -10.53 3.69
N ALA A 167 25.43 -11.03 4.93
CA ALA A 167 26.49 -11.91 5.43
C ALA A 167 26.53 -13.24 4.66
N VAL A 168 25.36 -13.87 4.43
CA VAL A 168 25.25 -15.10 3.63
C VAL A 168 25.74 -14.86 2.20
N GLU A 169 25.29 -13.75 1.54
CA GLU A 169 25.73 -13.38 0.20
C GLU A 169 27.26 -13.21 0.13
N ASN A 170 27.85 -12.55 1.13
CA ASN A 170 29.30 -12.38 1.20
C ASN A 170 30.03 -13.73 1.34
N TYR A 171 29.56 -14.67 2.18
CA TYR A 171 30.17 -16.00 2.29
C TYR A 171 30.09 -16.76 0.97
N LEU A 172 28.96 -16.70 0.26
CA LEU A 172 28.81 -17.34 -1.05
C LEU A 172 29.78 -16.74 -2.09
N GLN A 173 29.95 -15.40 -2.08
CA GLN A 173 30.92 -14.73 -2.97
C GLN A 173 32.37 -15.07 -2.66
N VAL A 174 32.75 -15.19 -1.37
CA VAL A 174 34.09 -15.61 -0.94
C VAL A 174 34.37 -17.04 -1.42
N MET A 175 33.39 -17.94 -1.35
CA MET A 175 33.50 -19.30 -1.86
C MET A 175 33.65 -19.34 -3.38
N LEU A 176 32.80 -18.59 -4.11
CA LEU A 176 32.86 -18.48 -5.57
C LEU A 176 34.17 -17.85 -6.08
N GLY A 177 34.69 -16.86 -5.35
CA GLY A 177 36.00 -16.23 -5.63
C GLY A 177 37.22 -17.12 -5.36
N GLY A 178 37.00 -18.33 -4.82
CA GLY A 178 38.07 -19.28 -4.51
C GLY A 178 38.88 -18.96 -3.26
N PHE A 179 38.50 -17.94 -2.49
CA PHE A 179 39.18 -17.52 -1.25
C PHE A 179 39.04 -18.56 -0.09
N ALA A 180 38.03 -19.42 -0.17
CA ALA A 180 37.80 -20.50 0.78
C ALA A 180 38.31 -21.87 0.28
N GLY A 181 39.10 -21.88 -0.82
CA GLY A 181 39.59 -23.09 -1.48
C GLY A 181 38.95 -23.33 -2.84
N LYS A 182 39.47 -24.29 -3.59
CA LYS A 182 38.94 -24.64 -4.93
C LYS A 182 37.59 -25.30 -4.81
N VAL A 183 36.62 -24.82 -5.58
CA VAL A 183 35.28 -25.41 -5.73
C VAL A 183 35.22 -26.28 -6.99
N THR A 184 34.50 -27.39 -6.92
CA THR A 184 34.21 -28.22 -8.09
C THR A 184 33.16 -27.55 -8.97
N GLY A 185 33.06 -27.86 -10.24
CA GLY A 185 32.05 -27.30 -11.14
C GLY A 185 30.61 -27.56 -10.69
N GLN A 186 30.35 -28.66 -9.95
CA GLN A 186 29.05 -28.90 -9.36
C GLN A 186 28.77 -27.95 -8.17
N GLN A 187 29.75 -27.76 -7.29
CA GLN A 187 29.66 -26.81 -6.17
C GLN A 187 29.50 -25.37 -6.66
N GLN A 188 30.23 -24.98 -7.69
CA GLN A 188 30.10 -23.66 -8.29
C GLN A 188 28.67 -23.38 -8.76
N ARG A 189 28.05 -24.29 -9.51
CA ARG A 189 26.66 -24.15 -9.95
C ARG A 189 25.67 -24.05 -8.77
N MET A 190 25.93 -24.80 -7.68
CA MET A 190 25.08 -24.70 -6.46
C MET A 190 25.23 -23.34 -5.77
N LEU A 191 26.45 -22.83 -5.64
CA LEU A 191 26.74 -21.52 -5.04
C LEU A 191 26.14 -20.41 -5.88
N GLU A 192 26.28 -20.41 -7.20
CA GLU A 192 25.67 -19.44 -8.11
C GLU A 192 24.14 -19.40 -7.95
N ARG A 193 23.50 -20.59 -7.91
CA ARG A 193 22.05 -20.67 -7.64
C ARG A 193 21.67 -20.13 -6.26
N SER A 194 22.52 -20.37 -5.25
CA SER A 194 22.27 -19.85 -3.89
C SER A 194 22.36 -18.34 -3.84
N VAL A 195 23.33 -17.73 -4.53
CA VAL A 195 23.46 -16.26 -4.66
C VAL A 195 22.19 -15.69 -5.31
N LEU A 196 21.72 -16.27 -6.42
CA LEU A 196 20.49 -15.83 -7.06
C LEU A 196 19.29 -15.87 -6.11
N ARG A 197 19.14 -16.94 -5.32
CA ARG A 197 18.04 -17.07 -4.34
C ARG A 197 18.12 -16.05 -3.22
N VAL A 198 19.31 -15.73 -2.73
CA VAL A 198 19.51 -14.69 -1.70
C VAL A 198 19.17 -13.31 -2.27
N THR A 199 19.58 -13.04 -3.50
CA THR A 199 19.26 -11.80 -4.21
C THR A 199 17.75 -11.66 -4.45
N ASP A 200 17.07 -12.74 -4.90
CA ASP A 200 15.61 -12.77 -5.06
C ASP A 200 14.88 -12.48 -3.74
N LEU A 201 15.33 -13.10 -2.63
CA LEU A 201 14.73 -12.90 -1.30
C LEU A 201 14.91 -11.45 -0.82
N ARG A 202 16.08 -10.86 -1.06
CA ARG A 202 16.34 -9.46 -0.73
C ARG A 202 15.45 -8.51 -1.54
N GLY A 203 15.25 -8.82 -2.82
CA GLY A 203 14.31 -8.11 -3.69
C GLY A 203 12.88 -8.17 -3.13
N LEU A 204 12.40 -9.38 -2.79
CA LEU A 204 11.06 -9.59 -2.21
C LEU A 204 10.86 -8.79 -0.92
N ILE A 205 11.86 -8.78 0.00
CA ILE A 205 11.79 -8.00 1.24
C ILE A 205 11.66 -6.50 0.94
N ASN A 206 12.39 -5.98 -0.04
CA ASN A 206 12.28 -4.58 -0.44
C ASN A 206 10.91 -4.29 -1.07
N ASP A 207 10.39 -5.17 -1.93
CA ASP A 207 9.07 -5.03 -2.55
C ASP A 207 7.95 -4.99 -1.50
N ILE A 208 8.01 -5.85 -0.48
CA ILE A 208 7.04 -5.86 0.64
C ILE A 208 7.10 -4.55 1.43
N LEU A 209 8.31 -4.04 1.70
CA LEU A 209 8.48 -2.75 2.37
C LEU A 209 7.93 -1.59 1.57
N ASP A 210 8.25 -1.57 0.27
CA ASP A 210 7.75 -0.55 -0.63
C ASP A 210 6.22 -0.58 -0.67
N LEU A 211 5.62 -1.78 -0.81
CA LEU A 211 4.17 -1.97 -0.78
C LEU A 211 3.53 -1.44 0.51
N ALA A 212 4.13 -1.73 1.67
CA ALA A 212 3.62 -1.29 2.97
C ALA A 212 3.70 0.23 3.17
N ARG A 213 4.65 0.90 2.50
CA ARG A 213 4.88 2.35 2.56
C ARG A 213 4.19 3.13 1.45
N MET A 214 3.55 2.46 0.49
CA MET A 214 2.90 3.13 -0.64
C MET A 214 1.55 3.72 -0.28
N ARG A 215 1.56 4.89 0.35
CA ARG A 215 0.39 5.73 0.51
C ARG A 215 0.38 6.77 -0.61
N PRO A 216 -0.77 7.01 -1.27
CA PRO A 216 -0.86 8.02 -2.33
C PRO A 216 -0.34 9.40 -1.88
N GLU A 217 -0.62 9.78 -0.62
CA GLU A 217 -0.21 11.06 -0.04
C GLU A 217 1.33 11.16 0.10
N GLU A 218 1.99 10.06 0.49
CA GLU A 218 3.46 10.01 0.59
C GLU A 218 4.11 10.10 -0.80
N ILE A 219 3.54 9.43 -1.82
CA ILE A 219 4.03 9.54 -3.19
C ILE A 219 3.85 10.97 -3.71
N GLN A 220 2.69 11.59 -3.43
CA GLN A 220 2.38 12.95 -3.87
C GLN A 220 3.22 14.02 -3.16
N SER A 221 3.72 13.75 -1.95
CA SER A 221 4.64 14.66 -1.26
C SER A 221 6.01 14.78 -1.95
N ASP A 222 6.39 13.75 -2.73
CA ASP A 222 7.64 13.70 -3.51
C ASP A 222 7.48 14.29 -4.93
N PHE A 223 6.32 14.88 -5.27
CA PHE A 223 6.07 15.45 -6.59
C PHE A 223 6.94 16.67 -6.84
N GLU A 224 7.63 16.63 -7.97
CA GLU A 224 8.47 17.72 -8.46
C GLU A 224 8.29 17.89 -9.99
N TRP A 225 8.70 19.04 -10.51
CA TRP A 225 8.84 19.20 -11.96
C TRP A 225 10.07 18.43 -12.44
N LEU A 226 9.88 17.52 -13.38
CA LEU A 226 10.96 16.71 -13.92
C LEU A 226 10.78 16.42 -15.42
N ASP A 227 11.89 16.16 -16.09
CA ASP A 227 11.92 15.56 -17.41
C ASP A 227 11.75 14.03 -17.25
N PRO A 228 10.69 13.42 -17.81
CA PRO A 228 10.45 11.98 -17.67
C PRO A 228 11.53 11.13 -18.36
N SER A 229 12.31 11.68 -19.31
CA SER A 229 13.39 10.98 -19.97
C SER A 229 14.49 10.55 -19.00
N GLU A 230 14.77 11.36 -17.95
CA GLU A 230 15.76 11.01 -16.93
C GLU A 230 15.38 9.73 -16.17
N ALA A 231 14.09 9.59 -15.82
CA ALA A 231 13.60 8.40 -15.15
C ALA A 231 13.67 7.17 -16.07
N ALA A 232 13.38 7.34 -17.37
CA ALA A 232 13.47 6.27 -18.36
C ALA A 232 14.93 5.81 -18.59
N ILE A 233 15.86 6.76 -18.73
CA ILE A 233 17.30 6.44 -18.89
C ILE A 233 17.81 5.64 -17.70
N GLN A 234 17.49 6.08 -16.47
CA GLN A 234 17.90 5.36 -15.26
C GLN A 234 17.28 3.97 -15.17
N ALA A 235 16.03 3.80 -15.58
CA ALA A 235 15.36 2.52 -15.60
C ALA A 235 15.97 1.55 -16.63
N ILE A 236 16.43 2.04 -17.78
CA ILE A 236 17.16 1.24 -18.78
C ILE A 236 18.49 0.76 -18.20
N GLU A 237 19.23 1.64 -17.51
CA GLU A 237 20.49 1.24 -16.86
C GLU A 237 20.26 0.20 -15.76
N ASP A 238 19.16 0.24 -15.02
CA ASP A 238 18.81 -0.76 -13.99
C ASP A 238 18.69 -2.18 -14.57
N VAL A 239 18.24 -2.33 -15.80
CA VAL A 239 18.01 -3.64 -16.45
C VAL A 239 19.11 -4.04 -17.43
N ARG A 240 20.10 -3.18 -17.69
CA ARG A 240 21.14 -3.36 -18.73
C ARG A 240 21.93 -4.65 -18.56
N LEU A 241 22.32 -4.98 -17.33
CA LEU A 241 23.08 -6.19 -17.06
C LEU A 241 22.25 -7.46 -17.37
N ALA A 242 21.00 -7.48 -16.92
CA ALA A 242 20.10 -8.61 -17.17
C ALA A 242 19.79 -8.76 -18.66
N ALA A 243 19.59 -7.66 -19.39
CA ALA A 243 19.40 -7.66 -20.83
C ALA A 243 20.64 -8.20 -21.55
N SER A 244 21.84 -7.75 -21.16
CA SER A 244 23.10 -8.24 -21.72
C SER A 244 23.33 -9.75 -21.49
N GLN A 245 22.99 -10.27 -20.32
CA GLN A 245 23.10 -11.69 -19.98
C GLN A 245 22.21 -12.61 -20.83
N LYS A 246 21.06 -12.07 -21.30
CA LYS A 246 20.11 -12.75 -22.19
C LYS A 246 20.23 -12.35 -23.65
N GLU A 247 21.23 -11.51 -23.99
CA GLU A 247 21.43 -10.95 -25.33
C GLU A 247 20.18 -10.18 -25.84
N VAL A 248 19.31 -9.70 -24.90
CA VAL A 248 18.11 -8.94 -25.25
C VAL A 248 18.49 -7.51 -25.65
N VAL A 249 17.98 -7.07 -26.80
CA VAL A 249 18.20 -5.71 -27.31
C VAL A 249 17.09 -4.79 -26.81
N ILE A 250 17.46 -3.73 -26.12
CA ILE A 250 16.49 -2.70 -25.70
C ILE A 250 16.47 -1.59 -26.75
N GLN A 251 15.36 -1.48 -27.49
CA GLN A 251 15.10 -0.40 -28.46
C GLN A 251 14.35 0.74 -27.78
N VAL A 252 14.87 1.96 -27.91
CA VAL A 252 14.26 3.15 -27.32
C VAL A 252 13.71 4.04 -28.43
N LYS A 253 12.40 4.28 -28.39
CA LYS A 253 11.66 5.15 -29.34
C LYS A 253 10.99 6.27 -28.55
N VAL A 254 11.71 7.36 -28.36
CA VAL A 254 11.24 8.51 -27.56
C VAL A 254 11.38 9.78 -28.38
N PRO A 255 10.55 10.81 -28.14
CA PRO A 255 10.74 12.13 -28.72
C PRO A 255 12.13 12.71 -28.34
N PRO A 256 12.70 13.60 -29.17
CA PRO A 256 13.99 14.23 -28.86
C PRO A 256 13.93 15.12 -27.61
N GLU A 257 12.76 15.66 -27.28
CA GLU A 257 12.51 16.50 -26.12
C GLU A 257 11.17 16.11 -25.49
N PHE A 258 11.10 16.13 -24.16
CA PHE A 258 9.88 15.96 -23.40
C PHE A 258 9.48 17.27 -22.71
N GLN A 259 8.20 17.53 -22.61
CA GLN A 259 7.73 18.54 -21.68
C GLN A 259 7.90 18.04 -20.25
N GLN A 260 8.27 18.93 -19.36
CA GLN A 260 8.33 18.63 -17.94
C GLN A 260 6.93 18.23 -17.43
N ILE A 261 6.90 17.23 -16.58
CA ILE A 261 5.69 16.77 -15.88
C ILE A 261 5.88 16.91 -14.38
N VAL A 262 4.78 16.96 -13.65
CA VAL A 262 4.78 16.86 -12.19
C VAL A 262 4.66 15.39 -11.80
N ALA A 263 5.73 14.84 -11.22
CA ALA A 263 5.77 13.45 -10.81
C ALA A 263 6.80 13.21 -9.69
N ALA A 264 6.71 12.08 -9.01
CA ALA A 264 7.72 11.61 -8.08
C ALA A 264 8.83 10.87 -8.87
N ARG A 265 9.99 11.51 -9.09
CA ARG A 265 11.11 11.01 -9.90
C ARG A 265 11.48 9.56 -9.60
N ARG A 266 11.72 9.26 -8.32
CA ARG A 266 12.11 7.93 -7.87
C ARG A 266 11.03 6.88 -8.15
N ARG A 267 9.77 7.25 -7.96
CA ARG A 267 8.62 6.36 -8.18
C ARG A 267 8.37 6.12 -9.67
N LEU A 268 8.50 7.14 -10.49
CA LEU A 268 8.38 7.01 -11.95
C LEU A 268 9.48 6.08 -12.52
N ARG A 269 10.74 6.25 -12.07
CA ARG A 269 11.83 5.30 -12.38
C ARG A 269 11.45 3.87 -11.98
N GLN A 270 10.88 3.66 -10.78
CA GLN A 270 10.47 2.35 -10.29
C GLN A 270 9.41 1.70 -11.19
N VAL A 271 8.44 2.47 -11.69
CA VAL A 271 7.46 1.97 -12.69
C VAL A 271 8.17 1.45 -13.92
N PHE A 272 9.02 2.28 -14.53
CA PHE A 272 9.71 1.91 -15.76
C PHE A 272 10.67 0.73 -15.55
N SER A 273 11.43 0.70 -14.45
CA SER A 273 12.30 -0.42 -14.10
C SER A 273 11.53 -1.73 -13.93
N ASN A 274 10.37 -1.71 -13.27
CA ASN A 274 9.53 -2.89 -13.11
C ASN A 274 9.00 -3.42 -14.44
N LEU A 275 8.55 -2.55 -15.34
CA LEU A 275 8.06 -2.94 -16.66
C LEU A 275 9.19 -3.46 -17.54
N LEU A 276 10.33 -2.76 -17.60
CA LEU A 276 11.49 -3.18 -18.38
C LEU A 276 12.10 -4.49 -17.86
N ALA A 277 12.20 -4.65 -16.54
CA ALA A 277 12.69 -5.88 -15.93
C ALA A 277 11.80 -7.08 -16.27
N ASN A 278 10.47 -6.90 -16.24
CA ASN A 278 9.53 -7.94 -16.70
C ASN A 278 9.70 -8.23 -18.18
N ALA A 279 9.80 -7.21 -19.04
CA ALA A 279 9.97 -7.38 -20.48
C ALA A 279 11.26 -8.15 -20.82
N VAL A 280 12.41 -7.80 -20.23
CA VAL A 280 13.69 -8.52 -20.39
C VAL A 280 13.57 -9.95 -19.88
N LYS A 281 12.94 -10.14 -18.73
CA LYS A 281 12.80 -11.43 -18.06
C LYS A 281 12.00 -12.43 -18.89
N PHE A 282 10.90 -12.00 -19.51
CA PHE A 282 10.00 -12.86 -20.27
C PHE A 282 10.32 -12.94 -21.76
N SER A 283 11.13 -12.03 -22.29
CA SER A 283 11.66 -12.13 -23.66
C SER A 283 12.49 -13.39 -23.85
N PRO A 284 12.50 -14.00 -25.04
CA PRO A 284 13.45 -15.04 -25.39
C PRO A 284 14.89 -14.48 -25.42
N ASP A 285 15.87 -15.38 -25.31
CA ASP A 285 17.28 -15.02 -25.50
C ASP A 285 17.50 -14.45 -26.92
N GLY A 286 18.20 -13.34 -27.03
CA GLY A 286 18.37 -12.60 -28.28
C GLY A 286 17.14 -11.80 -28.75
N GLY A 287 16.08 -11.75 -27.96
CA GLY A 287 14.83 -11.03 -28.27
C GLY A 287 14.96 -9.52 -28.21
N VAL A 288 13.88 -8.82 -28.52
CA VAL A 288 13.81 -7.36 -28.52
C VAL A 288 12.77 -6.86 -27.50
N VAL A 289 13.18 -5.91 -26.67
CA VAL A 289 12.29 -5.11 -25.81
C VAL A 289 12.24 -3.69 -26.37
N THR A 290 11.04 -3.15 -26.60
CA THR A 290 10.89 -1.78 -27.08
C THR A 290 10.29 -0.91 -25.97
N LEU A 291 10.99 0.17 -25.59
CA LEU A 291 10.44 1.28 -24.84
C LEU A 291 10.02 2.39 -25.81
N HIS A 292 8.75 2.62 -25.90
CA HIS A 292 8.17 3.68 -26.74
C HIS A 292 7.48 4.70 -25.85
N ALA A 293 7.82 5.97 -25.99
CA ALA A 293 7.13 7.05 -25.28
C ALA A 293 6.59 8.10 -26.26
N ARG A 294 5.40 8.59 -25.97
CA ARG A 294 4.75 9.69 -26.68
C ARG A 294 4.45 10.84 -25.71
N ASP A 295 4.87 12.01 -26.09
CA ASP A 295 4.63 13.24 -25.33
C ASP A 295 3.42 13.96 -25.92
N GLU A 296 2.22 13.62 -25.43
CA GLU A 296 0.97 14.24 -25.84
C GLU A 296 0.72 15.56 -25.08
N PRO A 297 -0.13 16.47 -25.56
CA PRO A 297 -0.32 17.79 -24.93
C PRO A 297 -0.76 17.74 -23.46
N ASP A 298 -1.60 16.76 -23.10
CA ASP A 298 -2.24 16.62 -21.79
C ASP A 298 -1.71 15.44 -20.96
N ARG A 299 -0.93 14.55 -21.57
CA ARG A 299 -0.46 13.31 -20.94
C ARG A 299 0.85 12.81 -21.52
N LEU A 300 1.58 12.06 -20.72
CA LEU A 300 2.69 11.23 -21.13
C LEU A 300 2.18 9.80 -21.31
N VAL A 301 2.46 9.17 -22.46
CA VAL A 301 2.14 7.77 -22.74
C VAL A 301 3.45 7.01 -22.89
N VAL A 302 3.62 5.93 -22.10
CA VAL A 302 4.81 5.06 -22.16
C VAL A 302 4.36 3.63 -22.38
N GLU A 303 4.90 3.01 -23.41
CA GLU A 303 4.64 1.63 -23.82
C GLU A 303 5.93 0.80 -23.70
N VAL A 304 5.85 -0.34 -23.02
CA VAL A 304 6.93 -1.32 -22.95
C VAL A 304 6.44 -2.60 -23.60
N MET A 305 7.10 -3.01 -24.67
CA MET A 305 6.74 -4.17 -25.48
C MET A 305 7.81 -5.22 -25.37
N ASP A 306 7.40 -6.48 -25.24
CA ASP A 306 8.29 -7.65 -25.27
C ASP A 306 7.85 -8.69 -26.31
N GLU A 307 8.75 -9.59 -26.66
CA GLU A 307 8.51 -10.72 -27.57
C GLU A 307 8.37 -12.04 -26.79
N GLY A 308 7.89 -11.96 -25.54
CA GLY A 308 7.78 -13.10 -24.63
C GLY A 308 6.62 -14.04 -24.94
N SER A 309 6.33 -14.91 -23.97
CA SER A 309 5.25 -15.91 -24.06
C SER A 309 3.85 -15.33 -24.06
N GLY A 310 3.72 -14.02 -23.83
CA GLY A 310 2.42 -13.34 -23.66
C GLY A 310 1.71 -13.71 -22.37
N ILE A 311 0.53 -13.12 -22.20
CA ILE A 311 -0.32 -13.23 -21.00
C ILE A 311 -1.71 -13.71 -21.43
N PRO A 312 -2.27 -14.75 -20.81
CA PRO A 312 -3.62 -15.19 -21.07
C PRO A 312 -4.67 -14.07 -20.85
N ALA A 313 -5.64 -13.95 -21.74
CA ALA A 313 -6.63 -12.85 -21.70
C ALA A 313 -7.44 -12.81 -20.39
N ASP A 314 -7.72 -13.95 -19.79
CA ASP A 314 -8.40 -14.09 -18.51
C ASP A 314 -7.54 -13.61 -17.32
N GLU A 315 -6.24 -13.41 -17.51
CA GLU A 315 -5.31 -12.95 -16.47
C GLU A 315 -4.94 -11.46 -16.57
N HIS A 316 -5.33 -10.73 -17.63
CA HIS A 316 -4.93 -9.34 -17.85
C HIS A 316 -5.26 -8.41 -16.67
N HIS A 317 -6.38 -8.61 -15.99
CA HIS A 317 -6.75 -7.84 -14.80
C HIS A 317 -6.07 -8.35 -13.53
N LEU A 318 -5.71 -9.64 -13.47
CA LEU A 318 -5.13 -10.28 -12.30
C LEU A 318 -3.63 -10.02 -12.13
N ILE A 319 -2.90 -9.78 -13.24
CA ILE A 319 -1.45 -9.57 -13.17
C ILE A 319 -1.03 -8.32 -12.38
N PHE A 320 -1.96 -7.41 -12.11
CA PHE A 320 -1.75 -6.23 -11.28
C PHE A 320 -2.16 -6.42 -9.81
N GLU A 321 -2.65 -7.61 -9.44
CA GLU A 321 -2.95 -7.96 -8.04
C GLU A 321 -1.67 -8.35 -7.28
N ASP A 322 -1.65 -8.06 -5.98
CA ASP A 322 -0.51 -8.37 -5.12
C ASP A 322 -0.24 -9.89 -5.09
N PHE A 323 1.03 -10.29 -5.29
CA PHE A 323 1.49 -11.68 -5.32
C PHE A 323 0.94 -12.55 -6.45
N PHE A 324 0.22 -11.99 -7.41
CA PHE A 324 -0.27 -12.77 -8.55
C PHE A 324 0.87 -13.11 -9.51
N ARG A 325 0.83 -14.32 -10.06
CA ARG A 325 1.76 -14.81 -11.07
C ARG A 325 0.99 -15.54 -12.15
N SER A 326 1.20 -15.14 -13.40
CA SER A 326 0.58 -15.78 -14.57
C SER A 326 1.01 -17.25 -14.69
N ARG A 327 0.17 -18.10 -15.23
CA ARG A 327 0.48 -19.51 -15.56
C ARG A 327 1.69 -19.64 -16.46
N ASN A 328 1.88 -18.72 -17.39
CA ASN A 328 3.06 -18.69 -18.26
C ASN A 328 4.34 -18.28 -17.52
N ALA A 329 4.26 -17.79 -16.29
CA ALA A 329 5.37 -17.31 -15.47
C ALA A 329 5.77 -18.25 -14.33
N GLU A 330 5.17 -19.45 -14.21
CA GLU A 330 5.40 -20.36 -13.06
C GLU A 330 6.87 -20.78 -12.92
N GLN A 331 7.58 -20.97 -14.03
CA GLN A 331 8.98 -21.39 -14.02
C GLN A 331 9.99 -20.24 -13.92
N VAL A 332 9.55 -18.99 -14.01
CA VAL A 332 10.40 -17.81 -14.01
C VAL A 332 10.38 -17.16 -12.62
N ALA A 333 11.54 -17.00 -11.96
CA ALA A 333 11.64 -16.43 -10.60
C ALA A 333 10.95 -15.05 -10.50
N GLY A 334 10.32 -14.70 -9.36
CA GLY A 334 9.75 -13.38 -9.12
C GLY A 334 8.73 -13.34 -7.99
N SER A 335 8.58 -12.16 -7.37
CA SER A 335 7.72 -11.92 -6.22
C SER A 335 6.21 -11.83 -6.56
N GLY A 336 5.88 -11.44 -7.81
CA GLY A 336 4.50 -11.07 -8.18
C GLY A 336 4.07 -9.69 -7.67
N LEU A 337 5.01 -8.87 -7.17
CA LEU A 337 4.73 -7.54 -6.61
C LEU A 337 5.07 -6.39 -7.57
N GLY A 338 5.97 -6.58 -8.53
CA GLY A 338 6.45 -5.48 -9.38
C GLY A 338 5.35 -4.76 -10.16
N LEU A 339 4.38 -5.48 -10.73
CA LEU A 339 3.26 -4.90 -11.48
C LEU A 339 2.23 -4.23 -10.57
N SER A 340 1.92 -4.80 -9.43
CA SER A 340 1.00 -4.18 -8.45
C SER A 340 1.61 -2.90 -7.85
N ILE A 341 2.91 -2.89 -7.60
CA ILE A 341 3.67 -1.69 -7.22
C ILE A 341 3.60 -0.63 -8.32
N ALA A 342 3.85 -1.00 -9.58
CA ALA A 342 3.74 -0.07 -10.70
C ALA A 342 2.33 0.54 -10.81
N LYS A 343 1.28 -0.27 -10.68
CA LYS A 343 -0.11 0.19 -10.69
C LYS A 343 -0.39 1.20 -9.58
N LYS A 344 -0.02 0.91 -8.34
CA LYS A 344 -0.23 1.82 -7.19
C LYS A 344 0.50 3.16 -7.38
N ILE A 345 1.72 3.13 -7.94
CA ILE A 345 2.45 4.36 -8.26
C ILE A 345 1.74 5.16 -9.34
N VAL A 346 1.30 4.52 -10.43
CA VAL A 346 0.60 5.17 -11.54
C VAL A 346 -0.73 5.76 -11.07
N GLU A 347 -1.50 5.03 -10.26
CA GLU A 347 -2.75 5.51 -9.67
C GLU A 347 -2.53 6.71 -8.72
N ALA A 348 -1.43 6.73 -7.95
CA ALA A 348 -1.06 7.89 -7.12
C ALA A 348 -0.75 9.13 -7.97
N HIS A 349 -0.27 8.94 -9.20
CA HIS A 349 -0.11 9.98 -10.22
C HIS A 349 -1.39 10.28 -11.01
N LYS A 350 -2.56 9.76 -10.59
CA LYS A 350 -3.84 9.87 -11.31
C LYS A 350 -3.77 9.37 -12.76
N GLY A 351 -2.85 8.44 -13.01
CA GLY A 351 -2.62 7.80 -14.30
C GLY A 351 -3.34 6.46 -14.40
N GLU A 352 -3.13 5.80 -15.53
CA GLU A 352 -3.68 4.49 -15.85
C GLU A 352 -2.58 3.55 -16.34
N ILE A 353 -2.70 2.26 -16.04
CA ILE A 353 -1.82 1.19 -16.53
C ILE A 353 -2.65 0.00 -16.96
N TRP A 354 -2.32 -0.57 -18.11
CA TRP A 354 -2.95 -1.80 -18.62
C TRP A 354 -1.96 -2.62 -19.45
N VAL A 355 -2.41 -3.80 -19.90
CA VAL A 355 -1.65 -4.70 -20.77
C VAL A 355 -2.50 -5.11 -21.98
N GLU A 356 -1.84 -5.28 -23.11
CA GLU A 356 -2.36 -5.91 -24.32
C GLU A 356 -1.49 -7.12 -24.64
N SER A 357 -2.09 -8.31 -24.79
CA SER A 357 -1.37 -9.52 -25.11
C SER A 357 -2.32 -10.52 -25.79
N PRO A 358 -2.05 -10.95 -27.04
CA PRO A 358 -0.99 -10.41 -27.91
C PRO A 358 -1.30 -8.96 -28.35
N TYR A 359 -0.26 -8.15 -28.47
CA TYR A 359 -0.41 -6.75 -28.90
C TYR A 359 -0.32 -6.55 -30.42
N ALA A 360 0.04 -7.59 -31.15
CA ALA A 360 0.05 -7.61 -32.61
C ALA A 360 -0.37 -8.98 -33.13
N GLU A 361 -1.07 -9.00 -34.27
CA GLU A 361 -1.55 -10.23 -34.87
C GLU A 361 -0.37 -11.14 -35.28
N GLY A 362 -0.41 -12.41 -34.82
CA GLY A 362 0.62 -13.41 -35.11
C GLY A 362 1.95 -13.26 -34.36
N LYS A 363 2.06 -12.32 -33.41
CA LYS A 363 3.26 -12.16 -32.57
C LYS A 363 2.92 -12.43 -31.11
N PRO A 364 3.53 -13.44 -30.48
CA PRO A 364 3.45 -13.60 -29.04
C PRO A 364 4.19 -12.42 -28.39
N GLY A 365 3.80 -12.07 -27.15
CA GLY A 365 4.39 -11.01 -26.37
C GLY A 365 3.35 -10.19 -25.63
N ALA A 366 3.82 -9.22 -24.87
CA ALA A 366 2.95 -8.29 -24.16
C ALA A 366 3.38 -6.83 -24.40
N MET A 367 2.41 -5.94 -24.36
CA MET A 367 2.61 -4.49 -24.36
C MET A 367 1.95 -3.91 -23.11
N PHE A 368 2.77 -3.37 -22.23
CA PHE A 368 2.30 -2.61 -21.07
C PHE A 368 2.26 -1.15 -21.40
N THR A 369 1.10 -0.52 -21.21
CA THR A 369 0.89 0.91 -21.44
C THR A 369 0.67 1.62 -20.12
N VAL A 370 1.40 2.71 -19.91
CA VAL A 370 1.28 3.64 -18.77
C VAL A 370 0.92 5.01 -19.30
N VAL A 371 -0.09 5.64 -18.70
CA VAL A 371 -0.50 7.00 -18.99
C VAL A 371 -0.40 7.85 -17.74
N ILE A 372 0.33 8.97 -17.81
CA ILE A 372 0.48 9.94 -16.71
C ILE A 372 -0.07 11.29 -17.19
N PRO A 373 -1.11 11.85 -16.55
CA PRO A 373 -1.62 13.16 -16.90
C PRO A 373 -0.65 14.28 -16.53
N LYS A 374 -0.50 15.29 -17.37
CA LYS A 374 0.38 16.46 -17.16
C LYS A 374 -0.24 17.53 -16.24
N SER A 375 -1.54 17.44 -15.96
CA SER A 375 -2.30 18.45 -15.20
C SER A 375 -2.14 18.34 -13.68
N LEU A 376 -1.23 17.49 -13.18
CA LEU A 376 -1.03 17.28 -11.75
C LEU A 376 -0.29 18.47 -11.12
N VAL A 377 -1.03 19.50 -10.74
CA VAL A 377 -0.51 20.59 -9.90
C VAL A 377 -1.14 20.49 -8.53
N THR A 378 -0.36 20.06 -7.53
CA THR A 378 -0.83 20.01 -6.13
C THR A 378 -0.95 21.43 -5.55
N SER A 379 -1.81 21.61 -4.55
CA SER A 379 -1.99 22.90 -3.84
C SER A 379 -0.68 23.42 -3.23
N ASP A 380 0.17 22.53 -2.75
CA ASP A 380 1.48 22.83 -2.19
C ASP A 380 2.48 23.34 -3.23
N MET A 381 2.44 22.81 -4.46
CA MET A 381 3.29 23.27 -5.56
C MET A 381 2.91 24.68 -6.01
N ARG A 382 1.60 25.01 -6.03
CA ARG A 382 1.14 26.39 -6.31
C ARG A 382 1.64 27.38 -5.27
N HIS A 383 1.76 26.94 -4.03
CA HIS A 383 2.28 27.78 -2.94
C HIS A 383 3.81 27.99 -3.04
N ARG A 384 4.56 26.94 -3.33
CA ARG A 384 6.03 26.99 -3.55
C ARG A 384 6.41 27.82 -4.78
N ASP A 385 5.72 27.64 -5.91
CA ASP A 385 5.92 28.47 -7.12
C ASP A 385 5.60 29.95 -6.88
N ARG A 386 4.60 30.24 -6.03
CA ARG A 386 4.25 31.60 -5.68
C ARG A 386 5.32 32.27 -4.81
N ILE A 387 5.93 31.53 -3.90
CA ILE A 387 7.04 32.01 -3.06
C ILE A 387 8.29 32.22 -3.93
N ALA A 388 8.66 31.25 -4.77
CA ALA A 388 9.83 31.35 -5.65
C ALA A 388 9.73 32.54 -6.63
N ARG A 389 8.55 32.82 -7.18
CA ARG A 389 8.31 33.99 -8.05
C ARG A 389 8.37 35.33 -7.28
N HIS A 390 8.07 35.34 -5.98
CA HIS A 390 8.22 36.54 -5.15
C HIS A 390 9.66 36.80 -4.77
N GLU A 391 10.50 35.79 -4.62
CA GLU A 391 11.93 35.94 -4.30
C GLU A 391 12.78 36.34 -5.52
N THR A 392 12.32 36.06 -6.75
CA THR A 392 13.01 36.39 -8.00
C THR A 392 12.56 37.73 -8.62
N ALA A 393 11.58 38.42 -8.04
CA ALA A 393 11.14 39.71 -8.52
C ALA A 393 12.21 40.78 -8.18
N PRO A 394 12.75 41.54 -9.16
CA PRO A 394 13.73 42.60 -8.87
C PRO A 394 13.09 43.66 -8.00
N PRO A 395 13.84 44.28 -7.08
CA PRO A 395 13.31 45.32 -6.20
C PRO A 395 12.79 46.51 -7.01
N VAL A 396 11.52 46.83 -6.81
CA VAL A 396 10.89 48.00 -7.43
C VAL A 396 11.64 49.24 -7.00
N SER A 397 12.39 49.85 -7.93
CA SER A 397 13.10 51.12 -7.72
C SER A 397 12.06 52.19 -7.41
N ARG A 398 11.98 52.63 -6.16
CA ARG A 398 11.28 53.85 -5.78
C ARG A 398 12.00 55.02 -6.43
N LYS A 399 11.45 55.58 -7.51
CA LYS A 399 11.84 56.90 -8.01
C LYS A 399 11.57 57.90 -6.88
N LYS A 400 12.63 58.55 -6.40
CA LYS A 400 12.52 59.78 -5.60
C LYS A 400 12.09 60.87 -6.57
N GLU A 401 10.90 61.39 -6.36
CA GLU A 401 10.55 62.71 -6.91
C GLU A 401 11.23 63.77 -6.07
N VAL A 402 11.91 64.69 -6.76
CA VAL A 402 12.50 65.94 -6.24
C VAL A 402 11.47 67.03 -6.44
#